data_774fd265095946827e5d3ba1bd502b4a
#
_entry.id   774fd265095946827e5d3ba1bd502b4a
#
_cell.length_a   1.000
_cell.length_b   1.000
_cell.length_c   1.000
_cell.angle_alpha   90.00
_cell.angle_beta   90.00
_cell.angle_gamma   90.00
#
_symmetry.space_group_name_H-M   'P 1'
#
loop_
_entity.id
_entity.type
_entity.pdbx_description
1 polymer ?
#
loop_
_entity_poly.entity_id
_entity_poly.type
_entity_poly.pdbx_seq_one_letter_code
_entity_poly.pdbx_strand_id
1 'polypeptide(L)'
;MPLVTSTEMFKKAYDGGYAIGAFNVNNMEIVQGITEAAKELEAPLILQVSKGARNYANHTYLMKLVEAAAIETDVPICLHLDHGDSFELCKDCIDGGFTSVMIDMSGKPFEENISITRKVVEYAHDHGVVVEAELGTLAGIEDEVNVSADDSSYTRPEEVEEFVSRTGCDSLAIAIGTSHGAYKFKPGTKPMLRFDVLEEVSKRLPGFPIVLHGSSSVPREFVDKINKYGGNMPDAIGVPEDQLRHAASLSVCKINIDSDIRLAMTATIREFLALHPDKFDPREYLKPARQAVKDMVAHKIVNVLGCDHKI
;
A
#
# COMPACT_ATOMS: atom_id res chain seq x y z
N MET A 1 0.28 -17.47 -13.30
CA MET A 1 1.74 -17.25 -13.31
C MET A 1 2.30 -17.43 -11.89
N PRO A 2 3.59 -17.75 -11.68
CA PRO A 2 4.17 -17.70 -10.35
C PRO A 2 4.18 -16.24 -9.83
N LEU A 3 4.17 -16.06 -8.52
CA LEU A 3 4.41 -14.76 -7.91
C LEU A 3 5.79 -14.23 -8.29
N VAL A 4 5.92 -12.91 -8.43
CA VAL A 4 7.17 -12.24 -8.82
C VAL A 4 7.66 -11.31 -7.70
N THR A 5 8.95 -10.94 -7.71
CA THR A 5 9.46 -9.84 -6.89
C THR A 5 9.07 -8.50 -7.51
N SER A 6 9.21 -7.41 -6.77
CA SER A 6 8.95 -6.06 -7.28
C SER A 6 10.05 -5.50 -8.19
N THR A 7 11.21 -6.14 -8.30
CA THR A 7 12.41 -5.62 -8.98
C THR A 7 12.13 -5.12 -10.41
N GLU A 8 11.66 -6.01 -11.29
CA GLU A 8 11.39 -5.63 -12.68
C GLU A 8 10.17 -4.70 -12.81
N MET A 9 9.18 -4.86 -11.92
CA MET A 9 8.00 -3.99 -11.87
C MET A 9 8.43 -2.55 -11.53
N PHE A 10 9.27 -2.37 -10.52
CA PHE A 10 9.76 -1.05 -10.11
C PHE A 10 10.68 -0.42 -11.13
N LYS A 11 11.53 -1.22 -11.77
CA LYS A 11 12.37 -0.72 -12.86
C LYS A 11 11.52 -0.15 -14.01
N LYS A 12 10.50 -0.90 -14.47
CA LYS A 12 9.57 -0.43 -15.51
C LYS A 12 8.78 0.80 -15.04
N ALA A 13 8.38 0.84 -13.77
CA ALA A 13 7.64 1.97 -13.20
C ALA A 13 8.49 3.24 -13.16
N TYR A 14 9.72 3.14 -12.69
CA TYR A 14 10.68 4.25 -12.66
C TYR A 14 10.95 4.81 -14.07
N ASP A 15 11.31 3.93 -15.01
CA ASP A 15 11.61 4.31 -16.39
C ASP A 15 10.38 4.88 -17.12
N GLY A 16 9.19 4.42 -16.77
CA GLY A 16 7.91 4.80 -17.38
C GLY A 16 7.19 5.99 -16.73
N GLY A 17 7.65 6.48 -15.57
CA GLY A 17 7.01 7.58 -14.84
C GLY A 17 5.60 7.24 -14.36
N TYR A 18 5.40 6.02 -13.82
CA TYR A 18 4.16 5.55 -13.21
C TYR A 18 4.45 4.80 -11.91
N ALA A 19 3.43 4.51 -11.12
CA ALA A 19 3.58 3.72 -9.89
C ALA A 19 2.77 2.44 -9.94
N ILE A 20 3.20 1.42 -9.19
CA ILE A 20 2.44 0.18 -8.96
C ILE A 20 1.57 0.37 -7.71
N GLY A 21 0.30 0.01 -7.80
CA GLY A 21 -0.59 -0.01 -6.65
C GLY A 21 -0.28 -1.17 -5.73
N ALA A 22 -0.05 -0.87 -4.46
CA ALA A 22 0.05 -1.85 -3.40
C ALA A 22 -1.25 -1.83 -2.59
N PHE A 23 -2.05 -2.88 -2.77
CA PHE A 23 -3.41 -2.95 -2.26
C PHE A 23 -3.47 -3.94 -1.09
N ASN A 24 -3.93 -3.47 0.08
CA ASN A 24 -4.08 -4.31 1.27
C ASN A 24 -5.22 -5.32 1.10
N VAL A 25 -4.95 -6.58 1.44
CA VAL A 25 -5.91 -7.68 1.32
C VAL A 25 -6.11 -8.38 2.66
N ASN A 26 -7.37 -8.68 2.97
CA ASN A 26 -7.75 -9.39 4.19
C ASN A 26 -8.95 -10.35 4.03
N ASN A 27 -9.60 -10.38 2.87
CA ASN A 27 -10.69 -11.31 2.56
C ASN A 27 -10.77 -11.62 1.05
N MET A 28 -11.64 -12.56 0.69
CA MET A 28 -11.81 -13.04 -0.68
C MET A 28 -12.33 -11.95 -1.63
N GLU A 29 -13.33 -11.18 -1.21
CA GLU A 29 -14.00 -10.19 -2.06
C GLU A 29 -13.06 -9.05 -2.44
N ILE A 30 -12.18 -8.63 -1.51
CA ILE A 30 -11.14 -7.63 -1.77
C ILE A 30 -10.11 -8.18 -2.77
N VAL A 31 -9.60 -9.40 -2.55
CA VAL A 31 -8.65 -10.02 -3.48
C VAL A 31 -9.25 -10.12 -4.89
N GLN A 32 -10.51 -10.59 -5.01
CA GLN A 32 -11.18 -10.71 -6.30
C GLN A 32 -11.37 -9.34 -6.97
N GLY A 33 -11.87 -8.34 -6.25
CA GLY A 33 -12.08 -7.00 -6.81
C GLY A 33 -10.80 -6.37 -7.34
N ILE A 34 -9.70 -6.47 -6.59
CA ILE A 34 -8.39 -5.96 -6.99
C ILE A 34 -7.87 -6.69 -8.24
N THR A 35 -7.88 -8.02 -8.22
CA THR A 35 -7.30 -8.82 -9.30
C THR A 35 -8.13 -8.78 -10.58
N GLU A 36 -9.45 -8.67 -10.49
CA GLU A 36 -10.33 -8.45 -11.65
C GLU A 36 -10.05 -7.10 -12.33
N ALA A 37 -9.85 -6.03 -11.55
CA ALA A 37 -9.48 -4.73 -12.10
C ALA A 37 -8.11 -4.75 -12.78
N ALA A 38 -7.11 -5.34 -12.12
CA ALA A 38 -5.77 -5.46 -12.68
C ALA A 38 -5.73 -6.29 -13.97
N LYS A 39 -6.49 -7.40 -14.02
CA LYS A 39 -6.63 -8.24 -15.22
C LYS A 39 -7.24 -7.49 -16.39
N GLU A 40 -8.35 -6.77 -16.17
CA GLU A 40 -9.04 -6.01 -17.23
C GLU A 40 -8.18 -4.86 -17.79
N LEU A 41 -7.34 -4.28 -16.96
CA LEU A 41 -6.49 -3.14 -17.32
C LEU A 41 -5.06 -3.55 -17.66
N GLU A 42 -4.75 -4.86 -17.70
CA GLU A 42 -3.40 -5.37 -17.96
C GLU A 42 -2.35 -4.64 -17.11
N ALA A 43 -2.64 -4.51 -15.81
CA ALA A 43 -1.81 -3.76 -14.86
C ALA A 43 -1.02 -4.68 -13.94
N PRO A 44 0.28 -4.41 -13.69
CA PRO A 44 1.05 -5.09 -12.66
C PRO A 44 0.50 -4.74 -11.25
N LEU A 45 0.68 -5.62 -10.29
CA LEU A 45 -0.05 -5.58 -9.03
C LEU A 45 0.83 -6.01 -7.85
N ILE A 46 0.71 -5.28 -6.73
CA ILE A 46 1.21 -5.71 -5.42
C ILE A 46 0.01 -6.01 -4.53
N LEU A 47 -0.13 -7.26 -4.09
CA LEU A 47 -1.02 -7.64 -3.01
C LEU A 47 -0.23 -7.57 -1.71
N GLN A 48 -0.64 -6.68 -0.81
CA GLN A 48 0.08 -6.53 0.45
C GLN A 48 -0.75 -6.97 1.66
N VAL A 49 -0.06 -7.54 2.63
CA VAL A 49 -0.64 -8.15 3.81
C VAL A 49 0.04 -7.59 5.04
N SER A 50 -0.72 -6.89 5.88
CA SER A 50 -0.24 -6.44 7.19
C SER A 50 -0.24 -7.57 8.23
N LYS A 51 0.43 -7.34 9.36
CA LYS A 51 0.36 -8.23 10.53
C LYS A 51 -1.09 -8.40 11.00
N GLY A 52 -1.89 -7.32 11.02
CA GLY A 52 -3.31 -7.35 11.36
C GLY A 52 -4.13 -8.23 10.43
N ALA A 53 -3.93 -8.13 9.13
CA ALA A 53 -4.59 -8.99 8.15
C ALA A 53 -4.21 -10.48 8.33
N ARG A 54 -2.92 -10.78 8.62
CA ARG A 54 -2.46 -12.15 8.93
C ARG A 54 -3.11 -12.71 10.19
N ASN A 55 -3.25 -11.89 11.23
CA ASN A 55 -3.91 -12.29 12.48
C ASN A 55 -5.41 -12.53 12.28
N TYR A 56 -6.06 -11.70 11.47
CA TYR A 56 -7.49 -11.80 11.17
C TYR A 56 -7.82 -13.03 10.31
N ALA A 57 -7.19 -13.16 9.15
CA ALA A 57 -7.56 -14.15 8.14
C ALA A 57 -6.74 -15.44 8.21
N ASN A 58 -5.64 -15.48 8.98
CA ASN A 58 -4.64 -16.53 9.01
C ASN A 58 -3.78 -16.62 7.74
N HIS A 59 -2.49 -16.87 7.93
CA HIS A 59 -1.50 -16.95 6.85
C HIS A 59 -1.90 -17.94 5.74
N THR A 60 -2.33 -19.15 6.09
CA THR A 60 -2.68 -20.19 5.11
C THR A 60 -3.84 -19.77 4.21
N TYR A 61 -4.90 -19.16 4.77
CA TYR A 61 -6.03 -18.68 3.97
C TYR A 61 -5.61 -17.56 3.01
N LEU A 62 -4.82 -16.58 3.48
CA LEU A 62 -4.34 -15.50 2.65
C LEU A 62 -3.45 -16.01 1.50
N MET A 63 -2.52 -16.93 1.79
CA MET A 63 -1.68 -17.54 0.75
C MET A 63 -2.52 -18.25 -0.31
N LYS A 64 -3.56 -19.00 0.09
CA LYS A 64 -4.43 -19.70 -0.87
C LYS A 64 -5.30 -18.75 -1.69
N LEU A 65 -5.73 -17.62 -1.14
CA LEU A 65 -6.41 -16.57 -1.88
C LEU A 65 -5.49 -15.92 -2.93
N VAL A 66 -4.25 -15.63 -2.54
CA VAL A 66 -3.25 -15.05 -3.45
C VAL A 66 -2.82 -16.04 -4.53
N GLU A 67 -2.62 -17.32 -4.18
CA GLU A 67 -2.38 -18.40 -5.17
C GLU A 67 -3.54 -18.52 -6.18
N ALA A 68 -4.79 -18.47 -5.70
CA ALA A 68 -5.96 -18.49 -6.58
C ALA A 68 -5.98 -17.27 -7.51
N ALA A 69 -5.69 -16.07 -6.99
CA ALA A 69 -5.57 -14.84 -7.78
C ALA A 69 -4.50 -14.99 -8.89
N ALA A 70 -3.33 -15.54 -8.56
CA ALA A 70 -2.24 -15.77 -9.52
C ALA A 70 -2.58 -16.80 -10.61
N ILE A 71 -3.49 -17.75 -10.32
CA ILE A 71 -4.00 -18.72 -11.31
C ILE A 71 -5.04 -18.07 -12.24
N GLU A 72 -5.94 -17.25 -11.68
CA GLU A 72 -7.07 -16.66 -12.42
C GLU A 72 -6.66 -15.43 -13.27
N THR A 73 -5.46 -14.89 -13.05
CA THR A 73 -4.96 -13.71 -13.77
C THR A 73 -3.64 -14.00 -14.46
N ASP A 74 -3.38 -13.32 -15.57
CA ASP A 74 -2.10 -13.39 -16.30
C ASP A 74 -1.21 -12.16 -16.00
N VAL A 75 -1.58 -11.35 -14.99
CA VAL A 75 -0.78 -10.18 -14.58
C VAL A 75 0.31 -10.58 -13.59
N PRO A 76 1.47 -9.90 -13.60
CA PRO A 76 2.50 -10.11 -12.60
C PRO A 76 2.02 -9.63 -11.22
N ILE A 77 2.06 -10.52 -10.23
CA ILE A 77 1.65 -10.25 -8.84
C ILE A 77 2.87 -10.39 -7.93
N CYS A 78 3.17 -9.34 -7.17
CA CYS A 78 4.10 -9.37 -6.05
C CYS A 78 3.32 -9.50 -4.75
N LEU A 79 3.67 -10.49 -3.90
CA LEU A 79 3.10 -10.63 -2.57
C LEU A 79 4.04 -10.00 -1.54
N HIS A 80 3.55 -9.01 -0.82
CA HIS A 80 4.33 -8.12 0.02
C HIS A 80 3.84 -8.11 1.48
N LEU A 81 4.77 -8.21 2.44
CA LEU A 81 4.51 -7.90 3.85
C LEU A 81 4.53 -6.39 4.04
N ASP A 82 3.43 -5.82 4.53
CA ASP A 82 3.26 -4.41 4.84
C ASP A 82 3.57 -4.16 6.33
N HIS A 83 4.45 -3.19 6.63
CA HIS A 83 4.89 -2.81 7.98
C HIS A 83 5.32 -3.98 8.89
N GLY A 84 6.36 -4.70 8.48
CA GLY A 84 7.00 -5.70 9.36
C GLY A 84 7.66 -5.02 10.55
N ASP A 85 7.28 -5.41 11.77
CA ASP A 85 7.74 -4.82 13.03
C ASP A 85 8.95 -5.53 13.65
N SER A 86 9.42 -6.60 13.03
CA SER A 86 10.52 -7.43 13.54
C SER A 86 11.15 -8.30 12.45
N PHE A 87 12.39 -8.68 12.69
CA PHE A 87 13.09 -9.67 11.86
C PHE A 87 12.33 -10.99 11.78
N GLU A 88 11.79 -11.44 12.91
CA GLU A 88 11.06 -12.71 13.04
C GLU A 88 9.80 -12.72 12.16
N LEU A 89 9.05 -11.61 12.10
CA LEU A 89 7.87 -11.49 11.25
C LEU A 89 8.25 -11.49 9.76
N CYS A 90 9.28 -10.74 9.38
CA CYS A 90 9.80 -10.74 8.01
C CYS A 90 10.25 -12.15 7.60
N LYS A 91 11.03 -12.82 8.47
CA LYS A 91 11.47 -14.20 8.26
C LYS A 91 10.29 -15.16 8.07
N ASP A 92 9.28 -15.11 8.93
CA ASP A 92 8.07 -15.93 8.81
C ASP A 92 7.35 -15.73 7.48
N CYS A 93 7.29 -14.49 6.98
CA CYS A 93 6.67 -14.19 5.69
C CYS A 93 7.52 -14.71 4.52
N ILE A 94 8.85 -14.55 4.58
CA ILE A 94 9.78 -15.07 3.58
C ILE A 94 9.66 -16.59 3.49
N ASP A 95 9.76 -17.29 4.63
CA ASP A 95 9.62 -18.75 4.71
C ASP A 95 8.22 -19.22 4.27
N GLY A 96 7.22 -18.36 4.45
CA GLY A 96 5.82 -18.59 4.05
C GLY A 96 5.52 -18.30 2.58
N GLY A 97 6.50 -17.91 1.76
CA GLY A 97 6.35 -17.74 0.31
C GLY A 97 6.05 -16.31 -0.16
N PHE A 98 6.25 -15.30 0.68
CA PHE A 98 6.21 -13.90 0.24
C PHE A 98 7.38 -13.60 -0.69
N THR A 99 7.15 -12.77 -1.71
CA THR A 99 8.17 -12.38 -2.69
C THR A 99 8.77 -11.00 -2.40
N SER A 100 8.21 -10.30 -1.43
CA SER A 100 8.67 -8.99 -0.94
C SER A 100 8.28 -8.82 0.52
N VAL A 101 9.12 -8.19 1.32
CA VAL A 101 8.80 -7.82 2.70
C VAL A 101 9.24 -6.38 2.98
N MET A 102 8.47 -5.68 3.81
CA MET A 102 8.90 -4.41 4.39
C MET A 102 9.32 -4.64 5.85
N ILE A 103 10.45 -4.05 6.23
CA ILE A 103 10.86 -3.86 7.62
C ILE A 103 10.74 -2.39 7.99
N ASP A 104 9.87 -2.08 8.93
CA ASP A 104 9.64 -0.73 9.41
C ASP A 104 10.31 -0.51 10.76
N MET A 105 11.48 0.10 10.74
CA MET A 105 12.24 0.55 11.91
C MET A 105 12.37 2.08 11.95
N SER A 106 11.49 2.81 11.26
CA SER A 106 11.52 4.28 11.13
C SER A 106 11.39 5.00 12.47
N GLY A 107 10.70 4.40 13.45
CA GLY A 107 10.61 4.90 14.83
C GLY A 107 11.83 4.64 15.71
N LYS A 108 12.87 3.96 15.18
CA LYS A 108 14.12 3.67 15.91
C LYS A 108 15.23 4.67 15.56
N PRO A 109 16.27 4.79 16.41
CA PRO A 109 17.48 5.53 16.04
C PRO A 109 18.08 5.03 14.72
N PHE A 110 18.65 5.93 13.92
CA PHE A 110 19.17 5.67 12.58
C PHE A 110 20.08 4.43 12.50
N GLU A 111 21.02 4.29 13.42
CA GLU A 111 21.93 3.14 13.47
C GLU A 111 21.23 1.80 13.80
N GLU A 112 20.20 1.85 14.63
CA GLU A 112 19.39 0.67 14.96
C GLU A 112 18.53 0.27 13.77
N ASN A 113 17.91 1.25 13.07
CA ASN A 113 17.17 1.01 11.84
C ASN A 113 18.08 0.34 10.80
N ILE A 114 19.27 0.89 10.53
CA ILE A 114 20.25 0.28 9.61
C ILE A 114 20.59 -1.15 10.02
N SER A 115 20.88 -1.39 11.28
CA SER A 115 21.32 -2.71 11.75
C SER A 115 20.25 -3.78 11.56
N ILE A 116 18.99 -3.47 11.92
CA ILE A 116 17.88 -4.42 11.80
C ILE A 116 17.49 -4.61 10.32
N THR A 117 17.38 -3.51 9.56
CA THR A 117 17.07 -3.56 8.12
C THR A 117 18.07 -4.41 7.38
N ARG A 118 19.38 -4.20 7.59
CA ARG A 118 20.44 -5.01 6.98
C ARG A 118 20.31 -6.49 7.29
N LYS A 119 19.98 -6.85 8.54
CA LYS A 119 19.76 -8.25 8.93
C LYS A 119 18.61 -8.89 8.16
N VAL A 120 17.53 -8.14 7.92
CA VAL A 120 16.39 -8.60 7.12
C VAL A 120 16.80 -8.74 5.65
N VAL A 121 17.53 -7.77 5.10
CA VAL A 121 18.02 -7.78 3.71
C VAL A 121 18.91 -8.99 3.45
N GLU A 122 19.87 -9.25 4.32
CA GLU A 122 20.77 -10.42 4.19
C GLU A 122 19.96 -11.72 4.13
N TYR A 123 18.98 -11.89 5.04
CA TYR A 123 18.14 -13.07 5.04
C TYR A 123 17.25 -13.17 3.79
N ALA A 124 16.59 -12.08 3.42
CA ALA A 124 15.67 -12.04 2.29
C ALA A 124 16.37 -12.32 0.96
N HIS A 125 17.53 -11.70 0.73
CA HIS A 125 18.31 -11.89 -0.50
C HIS A 125 18.80 -13.33 -0.64
N ASP A 126 19.19 -14.01 0.45
CA ASP A 126 19.54 -15.44 0.43
C ASP A 126 18.36 -16.34 0.00
N HIS A 127 17.13 -15.83 0.09
CA HIS A 127 15.90 -16.53 -0.30
C HIS A 127 15.27 -15.98 -1.61
N GLY A 128 15.94 -15.03 -2.29
CA GLY A 128 15.43 -14.41 -3.52
C GLY A 128 14.22 -13.49 -3.33
N VAL A 129 14.07 -12.92 -2.13
CA VAL A 129 13.01 -11.99 -1.73
C VAL A 129 13.58 -10.58 -1.62
N VAL A 130 12.82 -9.57 -2.06
CA VAL A 130 13.22 -8.15 -2.00
C VAL A 130 12.73 -7.48 -0.72
N VAL A 131 13.43 -6.42 -0.30
CA VAL A 131 13.16 -5.72 0.96
C VAL A 131 12.89 -4.24 0.73
N GLU A 132 11.76 -3.79 1.26
CA GLU A 132 11.43 -2.37 1.45
C GLU A 132 11.83 -1.95 2.86
N ALA A 133 12.37 -0.74 2.99
CA ALA A 133 12.68 -0.12 4.28
C ALA A 133 12.06 1.27 4.37
N GLU A 134 12.10 1.92 5.54
CA GLU A 134 11.51 3.25 5.74
C GLU A 134 12.46 4.21 6.46
N LEU A 135 12.50 5.46 5.97
CA LEU A 135 13.11 6.61 6.60
C LEU A 135 12.13 7.78 6.73
N GLY A 136 12.17 8.43 7.89
CA GLY A 136 11.12 9.34 8.33
C GLY A 136 9.97 8.56 8.95
N THR A 137 9.17 9.19 9.78
CA THR A 137 8.10 8.50 10.53
C THR A 137 6.76 9.13 10.19
N LEU A 138 5.86 8.34 9.62
CA LEU A 138 4.52 8.80 9.27
C LEU A 138 3.62 8.84 10.50
N ALA A 139 2.84 9.93 10.65
CA ALA A 139 1.78 10.01 11.65
C ALA A 139 0.57 9.16 11.25
N GLY A 140 -0.33 8.92 12.20
CA GLY A 140 -1.63 8.28 11.98
C GLY A 140 -1.75 6.88 12.55
N ILE A 141 -2.90 6.25 12.27
CA ILE A 141 -3.24 4.92 12.77
C ILE A 141 -3.58 4.02 11.58
N GLU A 142 -2.87 2.91 11.45
CA GLU A 142 -3.12 1.85 10.48
C GLU A 142 -2.73 0.51 11.10
N ASP A 143 -3.71 -0.37 11.28
CA ASP A 143 -3.59 -1.63 11.99
C ASP A 143 -2.84 -1.49 13.34
N GLU A 144 -1.63 -2.03 13.50
CA GLU A 144 -0.81 -1.92 14.70
C GLU A 144 0.07 -0.65 14.75
N VAL A 145 0.20 0.08 13.64
CA VAL A 145 0.96 1.33 13.59
C VAL A 145 0.12 2.46 14.18
N ASN A 146 0.63 3.12 15.21
CA ASN A 146 -0.02 4.27 15.85
C ASN A 146 1.03 5.30 16.24
N VAL A 147 1.18 6.34 15.42
CA VAL A 147 2.16 7.41 15.60
C VAL A 147 1.45 8.73 15.75
N SER A 148 1.74 9.45 16.82
CA SER A 148 1.20 10.82 17.03
C SER A 148 1.80 11.81 16.02
N ALA A 149 1.11 12.93 15.78
CA ALA A 149 1.64 13.97 14.90
C ALA A 149 2.96 14.58 15.45
N ASP A 150 3.14 14.57 16.77
CA ASP A 150 4.34 15.11 17.42
C ASP A 150 5.54 14.17 17.30
N ASP A 151 5.31 12.87 17.11
CA ASP A 151 6.35 11.85 16.93
C ASP A 151 6.68 11.61 15.46
N SER A 152 5.94 12.22 14.51
CA SER A 152 6.20 12.11 13.09
C SER A 152 7.34 13.02 12.63
N SER A 153 8.06 12.56 11.61
CA SER A 153 9.17 13.32 11.02
C SER A 153 9.26 13.11 9.52
N TYR A 154 9.54 14.18 8.78
CA TYR A 154 9.87 14.06 7.36
C TYR A 154 11.19 13.32 7.16
N THR A 155 11.31 12.61 6.04
CA THR A 155 12.58 12.04 5.61
C THR A 155 13.61 13.14 5.40
N ARG A 156 14.82 12.92 5.88
CA ARG A 156 15.97 13.77 5.64
C ARG A 156 16.72 13.30 4.39
N PRO A 157 16.72 14.08 3.30
CA PRO A 157 17.34 13.64 2.06
C PRO A 157 18.84 13.34 2.19
N GLU A 158 19.53 13.99 3.11
CA GLU A 158 20.97 13.76 3.37
C GLU A 158 21.31 12.39 3.96
N GLU A 159 20.32 11.67 4.52
CA GLU A 159 20.51 10.35 5.14
C GLU A 159 20.28 9.19 4.19
N VAL A 160 19.56 9.40 3.04
CA VAL A 160 19.07 8.30 2.20
C VAL A 160 20.21 7.53 1.50
N GLU A 161 21.25 8.20 1.04
CA GLU A 161 22.37 7.55 0.35
C GLU A 161 23.14 6.62 1.30
N GLU A 162 23.42 7.09 2.51
CA GLU A 162 24.09 6.30 3.54
C GLU A 162 23.21 5.12 3.95
N PHE A 163 21.92 5.35 4.18
CA PHE A 163 20.97 4.30 4.59
C PHE A 163 20.88 3.18 3.55
N VAL A 164 20.62 3.51 2.29
CA VAL A 164 20.52 2.52 1.20
C VAL A 164 21.82 1.77 1.01
N SER A 165 22.96 2.47 1.01
CA SER A 165 24.28 1.86 0.86
C SER A 165 24.63 0.89 1.98
N ARG A 166 24.24 1.21 3.23
CA ARG A 166 24.57 0.41 4.41
C ARG A 166 23.61 -0.75 4.66
N THR A 167 22.34 -0.59 4.25
CA THR A 167 21.31 -1.63 4.41
C THR A 167 21.24 -2.57 3.24
N GLY A 168 21.42 -2.08 2.01
CA GLY A 168 21.22 -2.83 0.77
C GLY A 168 19.74 -3.12 0.47
N CYS A 169 18.79 -2.34 1.02
CA CYS A 169 17.36 -2.48 0.71
C CYS A 169 17.07 -2.21 -0.78
N ASP A 170 15.98 -2.78 -1.31
CA ASP A 170 15.63 -2.73 -2.73
C ASP A 170 14.68 -1.58 -3.08
N SER A 171 13.99 -1.03 -2.08
CA SER A 171 13.15 0.16 -2.18
C SER A 171 13.08 0.90 -0.84
N LEU A 172 12.73 2.19 -0.89
CA LEU A 172 12.69 3.04 0.30
C LEU A 172 11.37 3.80 0.39
N ALA A 173 10.63 3.55 1.46
CA ALA A 173 9.50 4.37 1.86
C ALA A 173 10.00 5.67 2.50
N ILE A 174 9.41 6.81 2.10
CA ILE A 174 9.76 8.13 2.59
C ILE A 174 8.55 8.88 3.12
N ALA A 175 8.76 9.68 4.16
CA ALA A 175 7.75 10.54 4.75
C ALA A 175 7.84 11.95 4.12
N ILE A 176 6.84 12.28 3.30
CA ILE A 176 6.73 13.58 2.62
C ILE A 176 5.42 14.32 2.91
N GLY A 177 4.76 13.98 4.05
CA GLY A 177 3.50 14.60 4.48
C GLY A 177 2.26 13.76 4.22
N THR A 178 2.41 12.50 3.88
CA THR A 178 1.34 11.50 3.96
C THR A 178 1.11 11.05 5.41
N SER A 179 -0.01 10.40 5.69
CA SER A 179 -0.36 9.92 7.02
C SER A 179 -1.23 8.68 6.93
N HIS A 180 -1.11 7.77 7.87
CA HIS A 180 -1.91 6.54 7.93
C HIS A 180 -3.39 6.80 8.24
N GLY A 181 -4.29 5.89 7.87
CA GLY A 181 -5.71 5.94 8.12
C GLY A 181 -6.50 6.92 7.24
N ALA A 182 -7.76 7.20 7.61
CA ALA A 182 -8.70 8.03 6.83
C ALA A 182 -8.73 9.51 7.28
N TYR A 183 -8.06 9.87 8.36
CA TYR A 183 -8.04 11.22 8.95
C TYR A 183 -6.65 11.84 8.83
N LYS A 184 -6.18 12.00 7.60
CA LYS A 184 -4.79 12.38 7.31
C LYS A 184 -4.50 13.86 7.54
N PHE A 185 -5.50 14.71 7.40
CA PHE A 185 -5.34 16.16 7.47
C PHE A 185 -6.43 16.80 8.34
N LYS A 186 -6.09 17.91 9.00
CA LYS A 186 -7.05 18.69 9.78
C LYS A 186 -8.11 19.32 8.88
N PRO A 187 -9.40 19.36 9.29
CA PRO A 187 -10.44 20.05 8.55
C PRO A 187 -10.04 21.48 8.19
N GLY A 188 -10.31 21.89 6.95
CA GLY A 188 -9.99 23.23 6.45
C GLY A 188 -8.53 23.46 6.04
N THR A 189 -7.64 22.46 6.18
CA THR A 189 -6.30 22.52 5.62
C THR A 189 -6.28 22.08 4.17
N LYS A 190 -5.37 22.64 3.36
CA LYS A 190 -5.10 22.16 2.00
C LYS A 190 -3.95 21.16 2.07
N PRO A 191 -4.21 19.85 1.83
CA PRO A 191 -3.15 18.85 1.82
C PRO A 191 -2.08 19.20 0.78
N MET A 192 -0.81 19.16 1.18
CA MET A 192 0.33 19.39 0.28
C MET A 192 1.45 18.43 0.64
N LEU A 193 1.90 17.64 -0.33
CA LEU A 193 3.09 16.82 -0.18
C LEU A 193 4.37 17.66 -0.35
N ARG A 194 5.42 17.27 0.34
CA ARG A 194 6.75 17.89 0.29
C ARG A 194 7.51 17.36 -0.94
N PHE A 195 7.15 17.86 -2.11
CA PHE A 195 7.82 17.49 -3.36
C PHE A 195 9.29 17.92 -3.39
N ASP A 196 9.65 18.98 -2.66
CA ASP A 196 11.04 19.39 -2.48
C ASP A 196 11.90 18.27 -1.84
N VAL A 197 11.35 17.52 -0.87
CA VAL A 197 12.00 16.35 -0.27
C VAL A 197 12.10 15.21 -1.29
N LEU A 198 11.00 14.89 -2.01
CA LEU A 198 10.99 13.82 -3.02
C LEU A 198 11.99 14.09 -4.15
N GLU A 199 12.02 15.33 -4.67
CA GLU A 199 12.93 15.72 -5.73
C GLU A 199 14.41 15.63 -5.30
N GLU A 200 14.72 16.03 -4.06
CA GLU A 200 16.08 15.93 -3.53
C GLU A 200 16.48 14.46 -3.30
N VAL A 201 15.58 13.62 -2.75
CA VAL A 201 15.81 12.17 -2.63
C VAL A 201 16.03 11.54 -4.01
N SER A 202 15.22 11.90 -5.02
CA SER A 202 15.36 11.38 -6.39
C SER A 202 16.72 11.74 -7.03
N LYS A 203 17.25 12.92 -6.72
CA LYS A 203 18.58 13.34 -7.19
C LYS A 203 19.72 12.54 -6.53
N ARG A 204 19.57 12.23 -5.25
CA ARG A 204 20.56 11.49 -4.47
C ARG A 204 20.57 10.00 -4.80
N LEU A 205 19.40 9.45 -5.12
CA LEU A 205 19.19 8.03 -5.42
C LEU A 205 18.66 7.85 -6.86
N PRO A 206 19.42 8.20 -7.90
CA PRO A 206 18.96 8.08 -9.27
C PRO A 206 18.72 6.60 -9.65
N GLY A 207 17.51 6.30 -10.18
CA GLY A 207 17.12 4.94 -10.55
C GLY A 207 16.65 4.07 -9.40
N PHE A 208 16.65 4.58 -8.17
CA PHE A 208 16.22 3.82 -6.99
C PHE A 208 14.73 3.99 -6.73
N PRO A 209 13.98 2.88 -6.49
CA PRO A 209 12.54 2.93 -6.28
C PRO A 209 12.14 3.58 -4.95
N ILE A 210 11.31 4.62 -5.02
CA ILE A 210 10.73 5.28 -3.86
C ILE A 210 9.29 4.81 -3.65
N VAL A 211 8.88 4.73 -2.39
CA VAL A 211 7.56 4.25 -1.97
C VAL A 211 6.84 5.31 -1.14
N LEU A 212 5.53 5.43 -1.32
CA LEU A 212 4.67 6.26 -0.48
C LEU A 212 3.66 5.41 0.29
N HIS A 213 3.76 5.47 1.62
CA HIS A 213 2.79 4.99 2.58
C HIS A 213 1.76 6.07 2.94
N GLY A 214 0.69 5.68 3.62
CA GLY A 214 -0.34 6.62 4.07
C GLY A 214 -1.00 7.41 2.94
N SER A 215 -1.08 6.86 1.73
CA SER A 215 -1.40 7.58 0.50
C SER A 215 -2.82 7.40 -0.02
N SER A 216 -3.74 6.77 0.72
CA SER A 216 -5.15 6.68 0.33
C SER A 216 -5.76 8.08 0.16
N SER A 217 -6.57 8.27 -0.88
CA SER A 217 -7.20 9.56 -1.20
C SER A 217 -8.50 9.83 -0.44
N VAL A 218 -9.04 8.79 0.23
CA VAL A 218 -10.28 8.89 1.02
C VAL A 218 -11.42 9.51 0.20
N PRO A 219 -11.90 8.84 -0.88
CA PRO A 219 -12.87 9.43 -1.79
C PRO A 219 -14.14 9.88 -1.06
N ARG A 220 -14.48 11.16 -1.24
CA ARG A 220 -15.58 11.80 -0.49
C ARG A 220 -16.91 11.10 -0.70
N GLU A 221 -17.16 10.56 -1.87
CA GLU A 221 -18.39 9.81 -2.19
C GLU A 221 -18.64 8.61 -1.26
N PHE A 222 -17.59 7.87 -0.89
CA PHE A 222 -17.70 6.74 0.03
C PHE A 222 -17.91 7.21 1.47
N VAL A 223 -17.22 8.28 1.89
CA VAL A 223 -17.42 8.89 3.21
C VAL A 223 -18.84 9.40 3.38
N ASP A 224 -19.36 10.12 2.40
CA ASP A 224 -20.74 10.64 2.41
C ASP A 224 -21.77 9.51 2.42
N LYS A 225 -21.53 8.45 1.65
CA LYS A 225 -22.38 7.25 1.63
C LYS A 225 -22.36 6.53 3.00
N ILE A 226 -21.19 6.34 3.61
CA ILE A 226 -21.06 5.75 4.94
C ILE A 226 -21.85 6.57 5.96
N ASN A 227 -21.68 7.90 5.98
CA ASN A 227 -22.38 8.79 6.90
C ASN A 227 -23.88 8.79 6.68
N LYS A 228 -24.34 8.78 5.42
CA LYS A 228 -25.76 8.70 5.06
C LYS A 228 -26.43 7.44 5.59
N TYR A 229 -25.74 6.32 5.59
CA TYR A 229 -26.28 5.01 5.97
C TYR A 229 -25.79 4.53 7.34
N GLY A 230 -25.75 5.45 8.31
CA GLY A 230 -25.55 5.16 9.74
C GLY A 230 -24.10 5.05 10.20
N GLY A 231 -23.15 5.52 9.39
CA GLY A 231 -21.77 5.69 9.82
C GLY A 231 -21.53 7.05 10.48
N ASN A 232 -20.30 7.27 10.94
CA ASN A 232 -19.86 8.53 11.53
C ASN A 232 -18.41 8.82 11.20
N MET A 233 -18.17 9.42 10.04
CA MET A 233 -16.85 9.83 9.54
C MET A 233 -16.89 11.31 9.08
N PRO A 234 -17.05 12.28 10.00
CA PRO A 234 -17.35 13.67 9.60
C PRO A 234 -16.17 14.36 8.88
N ASP A 235 -14.95 14.09 9.28
CA ASP A 235 -13.74 14.84 8.91
C ASP A 235 -12.68 13.99 8.21
N ALA A 236 -13.09 12.90 7.58
CA ALA A 236 -12.17 12.04 6.84
C ALA A 236 -11.66 12.76 5.57
N ILE A 237 -10.36 12.96 5.46
CA ILE A 237 -9.68 13.64 4.35
C ILE A 237 -8.39 12.90 4.02
N GLY A 238 -8.20 12.54 2.75
CA GLY A 238 -7.02 11.84 2.24
C GLY A 238 -6.08 12.72 1.42
N VAL A 239 -5.13 12.08 0.75
CA VAL A 239 -4.17 12.75 -0.12
C VAL A 239 -4.83 13.06 -1.48
N PRO A 240 -4.68 14.27 -2.03
CA PRO A 240 -5.20 14.58 -3.38
C PRO A 240 -4.58 13.69 -4.46
N GLU A 241 -5.41 13.16 -5.34
CA GLU A 241 -4.99 12.20 -6.37
C GLU A 241 -4.04 12.81 -7.41
N ASP A 242 -4.19 14.09 -7.72
CA ASP A 242 -3.27 14.82 -8.60
C ASP A 242 -1.84 14.89 -8.04
N GLN A 243 -1.69 14.99 -6.72
CA GLN A 243 -0.39 14.98 -6.07
C GLN A 243 0.22 13.57 -6.08
N LEU A 244 -0.58 12.52 -5.90
CA LEU A 244 -0.12 11.14 -6.03
C LEU A 244 0.32 10.83 -7.48
N ARG A 245 -0.46 11.29 -8.46
CA ARG A 245 -0.10 11.14 -9.89
C ARG A 245 1.18 11.89 -10.23
N HIS A 246 1.38 13.07 -9.65
CA HIS A 246 2.62 13.83 -9.81
C HIS A 246 3.80 13.09 -9.17
N ALA A 247 3.66 12.57 -7.95
CA ALA A 247 4.70 11.78 -7.28
C ALA A 247 5.11 10.55 -8.12
N ALA A 248 4.12 9.83 -8.69
CA ALA A 248 4.36 8.69 -9.58
C ALA A 248 5.13 9.08 -10.85
N SER A 249 4.99 10.32 -11.35
CA SER A 249 5.74 10.81 -12.53
C SER A 249 7.20 11.18 -12.21
N LEU A 250 7.62 11.13 -10.95
CA LEU A 250 9.00 11.36 -10.51
C LEU A 250 9.71 10.02 -10.26
N SER A 251 9.94 9.66 -9.01
CA SER A 251 10.64 8.41 -8.64
C SER A 251 9.81 7.45 -7.79
N VAL A 252 8.53 7.78 -7.55
CA VAL A 252 7.65 6.92 -6.76
C VAL A 252 7.18 5.75 -7.60
N CYS A 253 7.65 4.55 -7.24
CA CYS A 253 7.34 3.30 -7.94
C CYS A 253 6.22 2.47 -7.28
N LYS A 254 5.90 2.75 -6.02
CA LYS A 254 4.84 2.06 -5.25
C LYS A 254 4.02 3.07 -4.46
N ILE A 255 2.70 2.92 -4.48
CA ILE A 255 1.77 3.71 -3.66
C ILE A 255 0.86 2.75 -2.91
N ASN A 256 0.84 2.86 -1.57
CA ASN A 256 0.00 2.05 -0.69
C ASN A 256 -1.44 2.56 -0.67
N ILE A 257 -2.40 1.64 -0.88
CA ILE A 257 -3.83 1.92 -0.93
C ILE A 257 -4.57 0.89 -0.07
N ASP A 258 -5.04 1.29 1.11
CA ASP A 258 -5.83 0.48 2.02
C ASP A 258 -7.17 1.14 2.37
N SER A 259 -7.16 2.34 2.98
CA SER A 259 -8.37 3.01 3.44
C SER A 259 -9.43 3.15 2.34
N ASP A 260 -9.01 3.39 1.08
CA ASP A 260 -9.94 3.54 -0.05
C ASP A 260 -10.68 2.24 -0.35
N ILE A 261 -10.01 1.09 -0.22
CA ILE A 261 -10.61 -0.24 -0.37
C ILE A 261 -11.65 -0.49 0.73
N ARG A 262 -11.26 -0.23 1.98
CA ARG A 262 -12.14 -0.38 3.15
C ARG A 262 -13.38 0.51 3.05
N LEU A 263 -13.22 1.74 2.57
CA LEU A 263 -14.31 2.69 2.37
C LEU A 263 -15.26 2.24 1.25
N ALA A 264 -14.77 1.84 0.09
CA ALA A 264 -15.57 1.37 -1.03
C ALA A 264 -16.44 0.18 -0.63
N MET A 265 -15.85 -0.82 0.04
CA MET A 265 -16.54 -2.01 0.52
C MET A 265 -17.58 -1.66 1.58
N THR A 266 -17.19 -0.91 2.62
CA THR A 266 -18.08 -0.58 3.75
C THR A 266 -19.25 0.31 3.32
N ALA A 267 -19.00 1.31 2.47
CA ALA A 267 -20.03 2.20 1.96
C ALA A 267 -21.12 1.42 1.21
N THR A 268 -20.72 0.50 0.36
CA THR A 268 -21.63 -0.30 -0.46
C THR A 268 -22.42 -1.31 0.39
N ILE A 269 -21.79 -1.96 1.36
CA ILE A 269 -22.50 -2.88 2.29
C ILE A 269 -23.53 -2.12 3.10
N ARG A 270 -23.19 -0.94 3.67
CA ARG A 270 -24.12 -0.12 4.45
C ARG A 270 -25.32 0.33 3.62
N GLU A 271 -25.07 0.85 2.40
CA GLU A 271 -26.14 1.25 1.48
C GLU A 271 -27.06 0.08 1.15
N PHE A 272 -26.49 -1.07 0.77
CA PHE A 272 -27.27 -2.24 0.42
C PHE A 272 -28.19 -2.69 1.55
N LEU A 273 -27.66 -2.86 2.76
CA LEU A 273 -28.42 -3.33 3.91
C LEU A 273 -29.49 -2.31 4.37
N ALA A 274 -29.23 -1.01 4.20
CA ALA A 274 -30.23 0.02 4.51
C ALA A 274 -31.38 0.06 3.50
N LEU A 275 -31.09 -0.17 2.22
CA LEU A 275 -32.09 -0.15 1.15
C LEU A 275 -32.83 -1.49 0.99
N HIS A 276 -32.26 -2.59 1.47
CA HIS A 276 -32.80 -3.94 1.37
C HIS A 276 -32.82 -4.63 2.74
N PRO A 277 -33.65 -4.13 3.69
CA PRO A 277 -33.65 -4.61 5.09
C PRO A 277 -34.13 -6.07 5.26
N ASP A 278 -34.76 -6.64 4.23
CA ASP A 278 -35.18 -8.05 4.15
C ASP A 278 -34.04 -9.01 3.71
N LYS A 279 -32.94 -8.47 3.23
CA LYS A 279 -31.82 -9.27 2.69
C LYS A 279 -30.82 -9.64 3.78
N PHE A 280 -30.45 -10.92 3.83
CA PHE A 280 -29.51 -11.47 4.82
C PHE A 280 -28.49 -12.45 4.24
N ASP A 281 -28.57 -12.79 2.93
CA ASP A 281 -27.57 -13.64 2.26
C ASP A 281 -26.28 -12.81 2.02
N PRO A 282 -25.12 -13.21 2.57
CA PRO A 282 -23.85 -12.50 2.36
C PRO A 282 -23.52 -12.28 0.88
N ARG A 283 -23.87 -13.21 0.00
CA ARG A 283 -23.61 -13.10 -1.44
C ARG A 283 -24.32 -11.90 -2.07
N GLU A 284 -25.48 -11.51 -1.55
CA GLU A 284 -26.27 -10.39 -2.10
C GLU A 284 -25.63 -9.03 -1.80
N TYR A 285 -25.03 -8.84 -0.61
CA TYR A 285 -24.39 -7.56 -0.25
C TYR A 285 -22.86 -7.54 -0.48
N LEU A 286 -22.19 -8.69 -0.47
CA LEU A 286 -20.75 -8.76 -0.78
C LEU A 286 -20.46 -8.68 -2.29
N LYS A 287 -21.37 -9.17 -3.15
CA LYS A 287 -21.19 -9.05 -4.61
C LYS A 287 -21.11 -7.59 -5.09
N PRO A 288 -22.05 -6.68 -4.75
CA PRO A 288 -21.91 -5.27 -5.10
C PRO A 288 -20.73 -4.59 -4.38
N ALA A 289 -20.37 -5.03 -3.17
CA ALA A 289 -19.21 -4.52 -2.47
C ALA A 289 -17.89 -4.87 -3.19
N ARG A 290 -17.75 -6.11 -3.70
CA ARG A 290 -16.62 -6.52 -4.57
C ARG A 290 -16.55 -5.67 -5.83
N GLN A 291 -17.70 -5.41 -6.47
CA GLN A 291 -17.73 -4.55 -7.66
C GLN A 291 -17.27 -3.12 -7.35
N ALA A 292 -17.68 -2.56 -6.21
CA ALA A 292 -17.23 -1.23 -5.79
C ALA A 292 -15.71 -1.18 -5.53
N VAL A 293 -15.14 -2.24 -4.95
CA VAL A 293 -13.68 -2.37 -4.80
C VAL A 293 -13.01 -2.42 -6.18
N LYS A 294 -13.52 -3.24 -7.10
CA LYS A 294 -13.01 -3.34 -8.47
C LYS A 294 -13.02 -2.00 -9.18
N ASP A 295 -14.13 -1.27 -9.14
CA ASP A 295 -14.29 0.03 -9.81
C ASP A 295 -13.34 1.07 -9.21
N MET A 296 -13.18 1.09 -7.89
CA MET A 296 -12.26 1.98 -7.19
C MET A 296 -10.80 1.66 -7.57
N VAL A 297 -10.40 0.38 -7.59
CA VAL A 297 -9.05 -0.05 -7.98
C VAL A 297 -8.78 0.29 -9.45
N ALA A 298 -9.74 0.07 -10.34
CA ALA A 298 -9.62 0.44 -11.75
C ALA A 298 -9.41 1.95 -11.91
N HIS A 299 -10.17 2.78 -11.16
CA HIS A 299 -9.95 4.23 -11.12
C HIS A 299 -8.51 4.58 -10.69
N LYS A 300 -7.99 3.93 -9.63
CA LYS A 300 -6.62 4.17 -9.16
C LYS A 300 -5.57 3.78 -10.20
N ILE A 301 -5.69 2.63 -10.80
CA ILE A 301 -4.77 2.14 -11.84
C ILE A 301 -4.63 3.16 -12.98
N VAL A 302 -5.75 3.66 -13.49
CA VAL A 302 -5.75 4.57 -14.66
C VAL A 302 -5.40 6.01 -14.26
N ASN A 303 -6.08 6.58 -13.26
CA ASN A 303 -6.06 8.02 -13.01
C ASN A 303 -4.97 8.46 -12.02
N VAL A 304 -4.57 7.58 -11.10
CA VAL A 304 -3.61 7.91 -10.03
C VAL A 304 -2.25 7.28 -10.30
N LEU A 305 -2.21 6.00 -10.58
CA LEU A 305 -0.98 5.23 -10.76
C LEU A 305 -0.44 5.33 -12.19
N GLY A 306 -1.32 5.31 -13.19
CA GLY A 306 -0.96 5.33 -14.62
C GLY A 306 -0.28 4.05 -15.07
N CYS A 307 -0.61 2.92 -14.44
CA CYS A 307 0.01 1.62 -14.72
C CYS A 307 -0.88 0.67 -15.55
N ASP A 308 -1.97 1.17 -16.14
CA ASP A 308 -2.77 0.43 -17.12
C ASP A 308 -1.92 0.08 -18.34
N HIS A 309 -2.11 -1.15 -18.85
CA HIS A 309 -1.37 -1.72 -20.00
C HIS A 309 0.17 -1.68 -19.82
N LYS A 310 0.67 -2.00 -18.60
CA LYS A 310 2.10 -1.97 -18.24
C LYS A 310 2.66 -3.34 -17.79
N ILE A 311 2.03 -4.44 -18.17
CA ILE A 311 2.54 -5.80 -17.88
C ILE A 311 3.72 -6.19 -18.76
#